data_6189d5c035197ec593452f0df418d79e
#
_entry.id   6189d5c035197ec593452f0df418d79e
#
_cell.length_a   1.000
_cell.length_b   1.000
_cell.length_c   1.000
_cell.angle_alpha   90.00
_cell.angle_beta   90.00
_cell.angle_gamma   90.00
#
_symmetry.space_group_name_H-M   'P 1'
#
loop_
_entity.id
_entity.type
_entity.pdbx_description
1 polymer ?
#
loop_
_entity_poly.entity_id
_entity_poly.type
_entity_poly.pdbx_seq_one_letter_code
_entity_poly.pdbx_strand_id
1 'polypeptide(L)'
;MSCFSGILNQSDAFASLNRAWTTGSRPVGAVGLSETGKALVLHALYEQQRKPLLVLTPDEASAVKLTEDLRTLQGDVLLYPAREMNFVQVAGASHEYELLRLDVLSRMAAGAYTAVVLSLIHISEPTRLALIS
;
A
#
# COMPACT_ATOMS: atom_id res chain seq x y z
N MET A 1 11.68 -2.68 -17.26
CA MET A 1 12.45 -1.79 -16.35
C MET A 1 12.00 -0.36 -16.58
N SER A 2 11.47 0.31 -15.56
CA SER A 2 11.11 1.72 -15.75
C SER A 2 12.37 2.59 -15.69
N CYS A 3 12.37 3.71 -16.40
CA CYS A 3 13.48 4.67 -16.41
C CYS A 3 13.81 5.18 -15.00
N PHE A 4 12.83 5.23 -14.13
CA PHE A 4 12.97 5.71 -12.75
C PHE A 4 13.72 4.74 -11.83
N SER A 5 13.56 3.44 -12.01
CA SER A 5 14.32 2.46 -11.24
C SER A 5 15.81 2.52 -11.57
N GLY A 6 16.16 2.81 -12.81
CA GLY A 6 17.56 3.02 -13.21
C GLY A 6 18.23 4.21 -12.52
N ILE A 7 17.51 5.31 -12.34
CA ILE A 7 18.02 6.50 -11.64
C ILE A 7 18.16 6.23 -10.15
N LEU A 8 17.19 5.59 -9.54
CA LEU A 8 17.23 5.24 -8.10
C LEU A 8 18.37 4.25 -7.79
N ASN A 9 18.63 3.30 -8.67
CA ASN A 9 19.69 2.33 -8.49
C ASN A 9 21.09 2.97 -8.47
N GLN A 10 21.24 4.19 -8.98
CA GLN A 10 22.50 4.94 -8.91
C GLN A 10 22.67 5.69 -7.57
N SER A 11 21.64 5.70 -6.73
CA SER A 11 21.70 6.34 -5.41
C SER A 11 22.25 5.37 -4.37
N ASP A 12 23.32 5.78 -3.69
CA ASP A 12 23.90 5.02 -2.57
C ASP A 12 22.90 4.78 -1.44
N ALA A 13 22.01 5.75 -1.20
CA ALA A 13 20.96 5.63 -0.20
C ALA A 13 19.96 4.53 -0.56
N PHE A 14 19.54 4.46 -1.82
CA PHE A 14 18.66 3.40 -2.28
C PHE A 14 19.36 2.03 -2.29
N ALA A 15 20.61 1.95 -2.70
CA ALA A 15 21.39 0.72 -2.67
C ALA A 15 21.51 0.17 -1.23
N SER A 16 21.73 1.05 -0.26
CA SER A 16 21.78 0.69 1.17
C SER A 16 20.42 0.20 1.68
N LEU A 17 19.34 0.88 1.30
CA LEU A 17 17.96 0.48 1.64
C LEU A 17 17.63 -0.89 1.05
N ASN A 18 17.91 -1.10 -0.21
CA ASN A 18 17.64 -2.36 -0.91
C ASN A 18 18.42 -3.53 -0.31
N ARG A 19 19.68 -3.30 0.05
CA ARG A 19 20.52 -4.30 0.71
C ARG A 19 19.96 -4.67 2.08
N ALA A 20 19.61 -3.68 2.89
CA ALA A 20 19.02 -3.89 4.22
C ALA A 20 17.66 -4.60 4.13
N TRP A 21 16.84 -4.25 3.15
CA TRP A 21 15.57 -4.89 2.88
C TRP A 21 15.74 -6.37 2.47
N THR A 22 16.71 -6.64 1.61
CA THR A 22 16.98 -8.01 1.11
C THR A 22 17.50 -8.93 2.20
N THR A 23 18.34 -8.41 3.10
CA THR A 23 18.88 -9.19 4.24
C THR A 23 17.82 -9.54 5.27
N GLY A 24 16.71 -8.77 5.37
CA GLY A 24 15.52 -9.12 6.15
C GLY A 24 15.70 -9.26 7.66
N SER A 25 16.82 -8.82 8.21
CA SER A 25 17.15 -9.07 9.61
C SER A 25 16.55 -8.06 10.61
N ARG A 26 16.11 -6.89 10.13
CA ARG A 26 15.57 -5.81 10.98
C ARG A 26 14.64 -4.89 10.20
N PRO A 27 13.70 -4.20 10.87
CA PRO A 27 12.99 -3.08 10.26
C PRO A 27 13.95 -2.02 9.73
N VAL A 28 13.68 -1.49 8.56
CA VAL A 28 14.48 -0.47 7.90
C VAL A 28 13.66 0.81 7.79
N GLY A 29 14.23 1.93 8.22
CA GLY A 29 13.62 3.25 8.11
C GLY A 29 14.21 4.06 6.96
N ALA A 30 13.35 4.77 6.24
CA ALA A 30 13.74 5.77 5.26
C ALA A 30 13.05 7.10 5.60
N VAL A 31 13.82 8.19 5.63
CA VAL A 31 13.33 9.52 5.96
C VAL A 31 13.61 10.50 4.84
N GLY A 32 12.87 11.59 4.80
CA GLY A 32 13.06 12.64 3.79
C GLY A 32 12.44 12.35 2.44
N LEU A 33 11.53 11.37 2.35
CA LEU A 33 10.82 11.06 1.11
C LEU A 33 9.58 11.93 0.95
N SER A 34 9.42 12.54 -0.22
CA SER A 34 8.15 13.16 -0.63
C SER A 34 7.10 12.09 -0.91
N GLU A 35 5.84 12.48 -1.06
CA GLU A 35 4.75 11.53 -1.40
C GLU A 35 5.05 10.76 -2.68
N THR A 36 5.46 11.48 -3.73
CA THR A 36 5.89 10.86 -4.99
C THR A 36 7.14 10.00 -4.81
N GLY A 37 8.09 10.46 -3.99
CA GLY A 37 9.30 9.70 -3.66
C GLY A 37 9.01 8.35 -3.01
N LYS A 38 8.01 8.28 -2.13
CA LYS A 38 7.55 7.03 -1.52
C LYS A 38 7.09 6.03 -2.59
N ALA A 39 6.26 6.47 -3.54
CA ALA A 39 5.79 5.62 -4.62
C ALA A 39 6.94 5.10 -5.49
N LEU A 40 7.90 5.96 -5.83
CA LEU A 40 9.08 5.58 -6.61
C LEU A 40 9.96 4.55 -5.91
N VAL A 41 10.19 4.72 -4.61
CA VAL A 41 10.97 3.77 -3.81
C VAL A 41 10.27 2.42 -3.69
N LEU A 42 8.97 2.41 -3.44
CA LEU A 42 8.18 1.18 -3.38
C LEU A 42 8.19 0.45 -4.71
N HIS A 43 8.01 1.16 -5.81
CA HIS A 43 8.10 0.59 -7.15
C HIS A 43 9.47 -0.02 -7.43
N ALA A 44 10.55 0.69 -7.09
CA ALA A 44 11.91 0.20 -7.27
C ALA A 44 12.18 -1.06 -6.43
N LEU A 45 11.71 -1.10 -5.18
CA LEU A 45 11.80 -2.30 -4.34
C LEU A 45 11.03 -3.48 -4.93
N TYR A 46 9.84 -3.24 -5.46
CA TYR A 46 9.07 -4.27 -6.15
C TYR A 46 9.83 -4.82 -7.36
N GLU A 47 10.40 -3.95 -8.20
CA GLU A 47 11.18 -4.39 -9.37
C GLU A 47 12.41 -5.25 -9.01
N GLN A 48 13.06 -4.92 -7.89
CA GLN A 48 14.22 -5.68 -7.41
C GLN A 48 13.83 -7.05 -6.84
N GLN A 49 12.77 -7.11 -6.04
CA GLN A 49 12.39 -8.31 -5.32
C GLN A 49 11.41 -9.20 -6.09
N ARG A 50 10.61 -8.61 -6.98
CA ARG A 50 9.52 -9.28 -7.70
C ARG A 50 8.53 -9.99 -6.78
N LYS A 51 8.34 -9.46 -5.59
CA LYS A 51 7.38 -9.94 -4.61
C LYS A 51 6.30 -8.89 -4.38
N PRO A 52 5.03 -9.30 -4.21
CA PRO A 52 3.98 -8.36 -3.90
C PRO A 52 4.25 -7.58 -2.61
N LEU A 53 3.88 -6.31 -2.61
CA LEU A 53 4.04 -5.41 -1.48
C LEU A 53 2.74 -5.27 -0.70
N LEU A 54 2.83 -5.29 0.61
CA LEU A 54 1.76 -4.84 1.50
C LEU A 54 2.15 -3.46 2.03
N VAL A 55 1.32 -2.46 1.75
CA VAL A 55 1.60 -1.06 2.09
C VAL A 55 0.55 -0.54 3.06
N LEU A 56 1.01 -0.07 4.20
CA LEU A 56 0.17 0.54 5.24
C LEU A 56 0.35 2.04 5.21
N THR A 57 -0.75 2.78 5.18
CA THR A 57 -0.76 4.24 5.20
C THR A 57 -1.46 4.76 6.46
N PRO A 58 -1.16 5.98 6.91
CA PRO A 58 -1.76 6.51 8.13
C PRO A 58 -3.25 6.81 7.98
N ASP A 59 -3.72 7.18 6.79
CA ASP A 59 -5.10 7.56 6.52
C ASP A 59 -5.55 7.13 5.12
N GLU A 60 -6.86 7.27 4.87
CA GLU A 60 -7.48 6.87 3.61
C GLU A 60 -7.04 7.77 2.44
N ALA A 61 -6.88 9.07 2.65
CA ALA A 61 -6.45 10.00 1.60
C ALA A 61 -5.04 9.65 1.10
N SER A 62 -4.14 9.35 2.02
CA SER A 62 -2.79 8.87 1.68
C SER A 62 -2.81 7.53 0.95
N ALA A 63 -3.70 6.62 1.36
CA ALA A 63 -3.87 5.33 0.69
C ALA A 63 -4.32 5.50 -0.76
N VAL A 64 -5.32 6.32 -1.01
CA VAL A 64 -5.83 6.59 -2.36
C VAL A 64 -4.74 7.20 -3.24
N LYS A 65 -4.08 8.25 -2.76
CA LYS A 65 -3.03 8.93 -3.52
C LYS A 65 -1.86 8.00 -3.85
N LEU A 66 -1.39 7.25 -2.88
CA LEU A 66 -0.28 6.32 -3.09
C LEU A 66 -0.66 5.20 -4.05
N THR A 67 -1.90 4.72 -3.98
CA THR A 67 -2.42 3.71 -4.91
C THR A 67 -2.43 4.23 -6.35
N GLU A 68 -2.88 5.46 -6.57
CA GLU A 68 -2.89 6.08 -7.89
C GLU A 68 -1.49 6.24 -8.44
N ASP A 69 -0.55 6.74 -7.63
CA ASP A 69 0.84 6.92 -8.01
C ASP A 69 1.49 5.55 -8.36
N LEU A 70 1.28 4.53 -7.55
CA LEU A 70 1.80 3.19 -7.82
C LEU A 70 1.18 2.54 -9.05
N ARG A 71 -0.12 2.74 -9.29
CA ARG A 71 -0.80 2.23 -10.50
C ARG A 71 -0.19 2.79 -11.78
N THR A 72 0.23 4.04 -11.74
CA THR A 72 0.90 4.69 -12.86
C THR A 72 2.25 4.04 -13.16
N LEU A 73 2.96 3.59 -12.13
CA LEU A 73 4.31 3.03 -12.23
C LEU A 73 4.32 1.53 -12.57
N GLN A 74 3.46 0.75 -11.95
CA GLN A 74 3.57 -0.71 -12.04
C GLN A 74 2.25 -1.44 -12.35
N GLY A 75 1.11 -0.77 -12.41
CA GLY A 75 -0.19 -1.40 -12.63
C GLY A 75 -0.58 -2.38 -11.51
N ASP A 76 -1.71 -3.04 -11.63
CA ASP A 76 -2.18 -4.12 -10.73
C ASP A 76 -2.03 -3.86 -9.22
N VAL A 77 -2.16 -2.60 -8.81
CA VAL A 77 -2.14 -2.18 -7.42
C VAL A 77 -3.57 -2.15 -6.89
N LEU A 78 -3.80 -2.86 -5.80
CA LEU A 78 -5.10 -2.97 -5.17
C LEU A 78 -5.21 -2.00 -3.99
N LEU A 79 -6.29 -1.27 -3.91
CA LEU A 79 -6.66 -0.49 -2.73
C LEU A 79 -7.72 -1.28 -1.95
N TYR A 80 -7.38 -1.66 -0.72
CA TYR A 80 -8.34 -2.28 0.18
C TYR A 80 -9.18 -1.17 0.83
N PRO A 81 -10.47 -1.04 0.52
CA PRO A 81 -11.27 0.08 0.96
C PRO A 81 -11.51 0.05 2.46
N ALA A 82 -11.40 1.22 3.10
CA ALA A 82 -11.78 1.39 4.49
C ALA A 82 -13.28 1.13 4.67
N ARG A 83 -13.64 0.62 5.83
CA ARG A 83 -15.04 0.54 6.20
C ARG A 83 -15.50 1.95 6.58
N GLU A 84 -16.30 2.57 5.74
CA GLU A 84 -16.91 3.82 6.12
C GLU A 84 -17.82 3.61 7.34
N MET A 85 -17.41 4.17 8.46
CA MET A 85 -18.30 4.37 9.58
C MET A 85 -19.15 5.62 9.32
N ASN A 86 -19.93 5.58 8.27
CA ASN A 86 -20.95 6.59 8.06
C ASN A 86 -22.11 6.28 8.98
N PHE A 87 -22.30 7.16 9.95
CA PHE A 87 -23.47 7.19 10.83
C PHE A 87 -24.79 7.37 10.06
N VAL A 88 -24.71 7.65 8.78
CA VAL A 88 -25.86 7.68 7.89
C VAL A 88 -25.91 6.33 7.16
N GLN A 89 -26.68 5.44 7.72
CA GLN A 89 -27.02 4.18 7.06
C GLN A 89 -27.85 4.45 5.79
N VAL A 90 -27.17 4.73 4.71
CA VAL A 90 -27.75 4.51 3.40
C VAL A 90 -27.49 3.05 3.10
N ALA A 91 -28.50 2.22 3.24
CA ALA A 91 -28.42 0.76 3.14
C ALA A 91 -27.82 0.24 1.81
N GLY A 92 -27.73 1.07 0.78
CA GLY A 92 -27.09 0.74 -0.49
C GLY A 92 -25.56 0.90 -0.52
N ALA A 93 -25.00 1.89 0.20
CA ALA A 93 -23.56 2.16 0.18
C ALA A 93 -22.74 1.08 0.91
N SER A 94 -23.28 0.51 1.98
CA SER A 94 -22.64 -0.56 2.76
C SER A 94 -22.37 -1.81 1.92
N HIS A 95 -23.29 -2.15 1.03
CA HIS A 95 -23.17 -3.35 0.20
C HIS A 95 -22.12 -3.21 -0.90
N GLU A 96 -21.99 -2.02 -1.46
CA GLU A 96 -21.01 -1.71 -2.50
C GLU A 96 -19.56 -1.83 -1.95
N TYR A 97 -19.30 -1.34 -0.75
CA TYR A 97 -17.99 -1.48 -0.09
C TYR A 97 -17.65 -2.93 0.22
N GLU A 98 -18.61 -3.72 0.64
CA GLU A 98 -18.39 -5.16 0.87
C GLU A 98 -18.02 -5.89 -0.42
N LEU A 99 -18.68 -5.58 -1.52
CA LEU A 99 -18.38 -6.16 -2.83
C LEU A 99 -16.96 -5.75 -3.31
N LEU A 100 -16.58 -4.48 -3.11
CA LEU A 100 -15.23 -4.02 -3.44
C LEU A 100 -14.15 -4.75 -2.63
N ARG A 101 -14.41 -4.99 -1.35
CA ARG A 101 -13.49 -5.76 -0.49
C ARG A 101 -13.35 -7.20 -0.95
N LEU A 102 -14.47 -7.83 -1.30
CA LEU A 102 -14.47 -9.19 -1.82
C LEU A 102 -13.73 -9.28 -3.15
N ASP A 103 -13.87 -8.28 -4.02
CA ASP A 103 -13.12 -8.22 -5.28
C ASP A 103 -11.61 -8.15 -5.03
N VAL A 104 -11.17 -7.28 -4.11
CA VAL A 104 -9.74 -7.17 -3.72
C VAL A 104 -9.24 -8.49 -3.16
N LEU A 105 -9.96 -9.12 -2.24
CA LEU A 105 -9.57 -10.40 -1.65
C LEU A 105 -9.51 -11.51 -2.71
N SER A 106 -10.44 -11.53 -3.65
CA SER A 106 -10.45 -12.48 -4.77
C SER A 106 -9.20 -12.31 -5.65
N ARG A 107 -8.83 -11.09 -5.98
CA ARG A 107 -7.61 -10.80 -6.75
C ARG A 107 -6.34 -11.17 -6.00
N MET A 108 -6.32 -10.92 -4.69
CA MET A 108 -5.22 -11.35 -3.83
C MET A 108 -5.08 -12.88 -3.83
N ALA A 109 -6.18 -13.59 -3.71
CA ALA A 109 -6.19 -15.05 -3.74
C ALA A 109 -5.73 -15.60 -5.10
N ALA A 110 -6.05 -14.93 -6.18
CA ALA A 110 -5.61 -15.29 -7.53
C ALA A 110 -4.13 -14.94 -7.80
N GLY A 111 -3.48 -14.16 -6.93
CA GLY A 111 -2.10 -13.71 -7.11
C GLY A 111 -1.92 -12.66 -8.19
N ALA A 112 -3.00 -12.05 -8.69
CA ALA A 112 -3.00 -11.08 -9.79
C ALA A 112 -2.83 -9.65 -9.27
N TYR A 113 -1.73 -9.37 -8.55
CA TYR A 113 -1.46 -8.04 -7.99
C TYR A 113 0.03 -7.83 -7.74
N THR A 114 0.46 -6.56 -7.74
CA THR A 114 1.83 -6.16 -7.44
C THR A 114 1.96 -5.53 -6.06
N ALA A 115 0.92 -4.85 -5.60
CA ALA A 115 0.84 -4.27 -4.26
C ALA A 115 -0.60 -4.18 -3.78
N VAL A 116 -0.77 -4.22 -2.47
CA VAL A 116 -2.03 -3.93 -1.79
C VAL A 116 -1.79 -2.78 -0.83
N VAL A 117 -2.60 -1.74 -0.93
CA VAL A 117 -2.54 -0.57 -0.06
C VAL A 117 -3.75 -0.53 0.86
N LEU A 118 -3.54 -0.30 2.13
CA LEU A 118 -4.61 -0.11 3.11
C LEU A 118 -4.24 0.94 4.16
N SER A 119 -5.24 1.52 4.81
CA SER A 119 -5.01 2.52 5.84
C SER A 119 -4.97 1.93 7.25
N LEU A 120 -4.13 2.50 8.12
CA LEU A 120 -4.03 2.10 9.52
C LEU A 120 -5.30 2.41 10.33
N ILE A 121 -6.07 3.42 9.96
CA ILE A 121 -7.35 3.73 10.58
C ILE A 121 -8.28 2.52 10.53
N HIS A 122 -8.25 1.80 9.42
CA HIS A 122 -9.03 0.59 9.23
C HIS A 122 -8.66 -0.55 10.17
N ILE A 123 -7.39 -0.65 10.56
CA ILE A 123 -6.87 -1.67 11.47
C ILE A 123 -7.11 -1.30 12.93
N SER A 124 -6.98 -0.02 13.29
CA SER A 124 -7.07 0.43 14.67
C SER A 124 -8.50 0.59 15.20
N GLU A 125 -9.49 0.81 14.35
CA GLU A 125 -10.88 1.00 14.76
C GLU A 125 -11.49 -0.18 15.54
N PRO A 126 -11.35 -1.43 15.11
CA PRO A 126 -11.86 -2.57 15.87
C PRO A 126 -11.26 -2.68 17.27
N THR A 127 -9.98 -2.36 17.41
CA THR A 127 -9.27 -2.37 18.70
C THR A 127 -9.77 -1.24 19.60
N ARG A 128 -10.06 -0.08 19.02
CA ARG A 128 -10.59 1.08 19.74
C ARG A 128 -12.00 0.83 20.26
N LEU A 129 -12.86 0.20 19.49
CA LEU A 129 -14.20 -0.22 19.91
C LEU A 129 -14.15 -1.29 21.00
N ALA A 130 -13.22 -2.21 20.95
CA ALA A 130 -13.00 -3.22 21.98
C ALA A 130 -12.54 -2.61 23.31
N LEU A 131 -11.80 -1.51 23.28
CA LEU A 131 -11.36 -0.78 24.49
C LEU A 131 -12.46 0.06 25.13
N ILE A 132 -13.48 0.47 24.38
CA ILE A 132 -14.61 1.26 24.86
C ILE A 132 -15.73 0.36 25.42
N SER A 133 -15.82 -0.83 24.96
CA SER A 133 -16.78 -1.82 25.43
C SER A 133 -16.27 -2.61 26.62
#